data_1b0e25525450c16642daec6118d1b647
#
_entry.id   1b0e25525450c16642daec6118d1b647
#
_cell.length_a   1.000
_cell.length_b   1.000
_cell.length_c   1.000
_cell.angle_alpha   90.00
_cell.angle_beta   90.00
_cell.angle_gamma   90.00
#
_symmetry.space_group_name_H-M   'P 1'
#
loop_
_entity.id
_entity.type
_entity.pdbx_description
1 polymer ?
#
loop_
_entity_poly.entity_id
_entity_poly.type
_entity_poly.pdbx_seq_one_letter_code
_entity_poly.pdbx_strand_id
1 'polypeptide(L)'
;MPTVAVGEGRDELRADARGPVVSAVLRELGAKLRPGERFLVLPEGIMLNYLARVPAPARYINYMPPELLLFGEEAMVADLRAARPAAIVLLHKPTHEYGFPWFGVDYARVFAAWIQQEYVTGPLFGDEPLRNGSRFGARILWHKDRRGR
;
A
#
# COMPACT_ATOMS: atom_id res chain seq x y z
N MET A 1 -18.39 15.42 -8.93
CA MET A 1 -18.29 13.98 -8.65
C MET A 1 -18.95 13.67 -7.31
N PRO A 2 -19.73 12.61 -7.21
CA PRO A 2 -20.30 12.24 -5.92
C PRO A 2 -19.21 11.89 -4.93
N THR A 3 -19.38 12.29 -3.68
CA THR A 3 -18.46 11.97 -2.59
C THR A 3 -19.00 10.78 -1.79
N VAL A 4 -18.09 9.97 -1.28
CA VAL A 4 -18.40 8.78 -0.48
C VAL A 4 -17.73 8.93 0.88
N ALA A 5 -18.45 8.59 1.95
CA ALA A 5 -17.88 8.59 3.30
C ALA A 5 -16.86 7.47 3.44
N VAL A 6 -15.71 7.79 4.04
CA VAL A 6 -14.62 6.85 4.29
C VAL A 6 -14.18 6.99 5.74
N GLY A 7 -14.03 5.87 6.44
CA GLY A 7 -13.71 5.84 7.86
C GLY A 7 -14.96 5.78 8.73
N GLU A 8 -14.78 5.84 10.03
CA GLU A 8 -15.84 5.74 11.02
C GLU A 8 -15.67 6.79 12.11
N GLY A 9 -16.81 7.25 12.66
CA GLY A 9 -16.82 8.20 13.75
C GLY A 9 -16.13 9.51 13.37
N ARG A 10 -15.19 9.96 14.21
CA ARG A 10 -14.47 11.22 13.99
C ARG A 10 -13.51 11.20 12.80
N ASP A 11 -13.19 10.00 12.31
CA ASP A 11 -12.27 9.82 11.20
C ASP A 11 -12.98 9.66 9.85
N GLU A 12 -14.29 9.82 9.84
CA GLU A 12 -15.03 9.77 8.58
C GLU A 12 -14.57 10.89 7.66
N LEU A 13 -14.15 10.53 6.47
CA LEU A 13 -13.73 11.44 5.42
C LEU A 13 -14.69 11.35 4.23
N ARG A 14 -14.91 12.48 3.58
CA ARG A 14 -15.59 12.52 2.30
C ARG A 14 -14.57 12.42 1.18
N ALA A 15 -14.68 11.39 0.37
CA ALA A 15 -13.78 11.11 -0.74
C ALA A 15 -14.55 11.13 -2.07
N ASP A 16 -13.82 11.29 -3.15
CA ASP A 16 -14.34 11.22 -4.51
C ASP A 16 -14.61 9.76 -4.93
N ALA A 17 -14.57 9.47 -6.24
CA ALA A 17 -14.78 8.12 -6.79
C ALA A 17 -13.79 7.06 -6.26
N ARG A 18 -12.71 7.46 -5.58
CA ARG A 18 -11.76 6.53 -4.95
C ARG A 18 -12.26 6.00 -3.61
N GLY A 19 -13.24 6.66 -3.00
CA GLY A 19 -13.80 6.29 -1.70
C GLY A 19 -14.23 4.84 -1.58
N PRO A 20 -14.97 4.26 -2.55
CA PRO A 20 -15.37 2.85 -2.49
C PRO A 20 -14.20 1.88 -2.41
N VAL A 21 -13.12 2.15 -3.15
CA VAL A 21 -11.90 1.32 -3.12
C VAL A 21 -11.23 1.41 -1.75
N VAL A 22 -11.04 2.62 -1.23
CA VAL A 22 -10.43 2.84 0.08
C VAL A 22 -11.24 2.18 1.19
N SER A 23 -12.56 2.32 1.17
CA SER A 23 -13.45 1.69 2.16
C SER A 23 -13.36 0.16 2.12
N ALA A 24 -13.30 -0.42 0.92
CA ALA A 24 -13.18 -1.87 0.75
C ALA A 24 -11.84 -2.39 1.28
N VAL A 25 -10.75 -1.68 1.00
CA VAL A 25 -9.41 -2.01 1.52
C VAL A 25 -9.40 -1.98 3.04
N LEU A 26 -9.93 -0.92 3.65
CA LEU A 26 -9.99 -0.78 5.11
C LEU A 26 -10.82 -1.89 5.75
N ARG A 27 -11.93 -2.26 5.14
CA ARG A 27 -12.79 -3.36 5.62
C ARG A 27 -12.06 -4.70 5.58
N GLU A 28 -11.37 -5.00 4.49
CA GLU A 28 -10.61 -6.23 4.33
C GLU A 28 -9.46 -6.32 5.35
N LEU A 29 -8.71 -5.25 5.51
CA LEU A 29 -7.63 -5.19 6.50
C LEU A 29 -8.16 -5.34 7.92
N GLY A 30 -9.26 -4.64 8.25
CA GLY A 30 -9.89 -4.72 9.58
C GLY A 30 -10.40 -6.11 9.91
N ALA A 31 -10.88 -6.85 8.91
CA ALA A 31 -11.39 -8.21 9.09
C ALA A 31 -10.27 -9.25 9.27
N LYS A 32 -9.09 -9.02 8.68
CA LYS A 32 -8.05 -10.05 8.56
C LYS A 32 -6.77 -9.78 9.33
N LEU A 33 -6.46 -8.53 9.66
CA LEU A 33 -5.29 -8.22 10.48
C LEU A 33 -5.52 -8.69 11.92
N ARG A 34 -4.51 -9.31 12.49
CA ARG A 34 -4.49 -9.71 13.90
C ARG A 34 -3.92 -8.59 14.76
N PRO A 35 -4.22 -8.57 16.08
CA PRO A 35 -3.61 -7.59 16.99
C PRO A 35 -2.08 -7.57 16.87
N GLY A 36 -1.51 -6.38 16.77
CA GLY A 36 -0.07 -6.18 16.63
C GLY A 36 0.48 -6.31 15.22
N GLU A 37 -0.28 -6.84 14.27
CA GLU A 37 0.14 -6.87 12.88
C GLU A 37 0.01 -5.50 12.23
N ARG A 38 0.94 -5.19 11.31
CA ARG A 38 1.00 -3.92 10.61
C ARG A 38 0.95 -4.14 9.10
N PHE A 39 0.57 -3.11 8.37
CA PHE A 39 0.57 -3.13 6.92
C PHE A 39 1.31 -1.92 6.34
N LEU A 40 1.83 -2.11 5.15
CA LEU A 40 2.56 -1.11 4.37
C LEU A 40 1.71 -0.70 3.17
N VAL A 41 1.72 0.58 2.81
CA VAL A 41 1.08 1.07 1.59
C VAL A 41 2.15 1.59 0.64
N LEU A 42 2.12 1.15 -0.61
CA LEU A 42 3.09 1.52 -1.64
C LEU A 42 2.38 2.07 -2.89
N PRO A 43 2.93 3.08 -3.54
CA PRO A 43 4.11 3.85 -3.15
C PRO A 43 3.82 4.97 -2.17
N GLU A 44 2.55 5.31 -1.94
CA GLU A 44 2.11 6.37 -1.04
C GLU A 44 0.73 6.04 -0.49
N GLY A 45 0.50 6.27 0.79
CA GLY A 45 -0.83 6.04 1.36
C GLY A 45 -0.85 5.90 2.88
N ILE A 46 0.01 6.64 3.57
CA ILE A 46 0.04 6.63 5.05
C ILE A 46 -1.33 6.94 5.66
N MET A 47 -2.22 7.62 4.92
CA MET A 47 -3.58 7.89 5.36
C MET A 47 -4.37 6.62 5.65
N LEU A 48 -4.11 5.53 4.91
CA LEU A 48 -4.76 4.24 5.18
C LEU A 48 -4.37 3.70 6.56
N ASN A 49 -3.11 3.83 6.92
CA ASN A 49 -2.63 3.44 8.26
C ASN A 49 -3.34 4.26 9.35
N TYR A 50 -3.47 5.56 9.14
CA TYR A 50 -4.17 6.43 10.07
C TYR A 50 -5.65 6.04 10.23
N LEU A 51 -6.35 5.85 9.12
CA LEU A 51 -7.78 5.48 9.13
C LEU A 51 -8.01 4.10 9.73
N ALA A 52 -7.11 3.16 9.51
CA ALA A 52 -7.18 1.82 10.07
C ALA A 52 -6.74 1.74 11.54
N ARG A 53 -6.17 2.81 12.08
CA ARG A 53 -5.58 2.84 13.43
C ARG A 53 -4.45 1.82 13.59
N VAL A 54 -3.71 1.56 12.52
CA VAL A 54 -2.57 0.63 12.51
C VAL A 54 -1.32 1.41 12.12
N PRO A 55 -0.30 1.46 12.99
CA PRO A 55 0.93 2.19 12.67
C PRO A 55 1.61 1.64 11.42
N ALA A 56 2.30 2.52 10.69
CA ALA A 56 3.15 2.09 9.59
C ALA A 56 4.29 1.21 10.11
N PRO A 57 4.78 0.25 9.29
CA PRO A 57 5.81 -0.70 9.74
C PRO A 57 7.21 -0.10 9.83
N ALA A 58 7.44 1.06 9.21
CA ALA A 58 8.74 1.72 9.21
C ALA A 58 8.57 3.25 9.25
N ARG A 59 9.69 3.94 9.41
CA ARG A 59 9.73 5.41 9.54
C ARG A 59 9.43 6.18 8.24
N TYR A 60 9.45 5.50 7.10
CA TYR A 60 9.26 6.15 5.81
C TYR A 60 7.79 6.46 5.59
N ILE A 61 7.50 7.65 5.06
CA ILE A 61 6.13 8.10 4.78
C ILE A 61 5.73 7.75 3.34
N ASN A 62 6.65 7.97 2.41
CA ASN A 62 6.46 7.73 0.99
C ASN A 62 7.59 6.89 0.41
N TYR A 63 7.29 6.24 -0.70
CA TYR A 63 8.23 5.39 -1.44
C TYR A 63 8.29 5.83 -2.90
N MET A 64 8.36 7.14 -3.10
CA MET A 64 8.48 7.79 -4.41
C MET A 64 9.95 7.86 -4.81
N PRO A 65 10.27 8.14 -6.10
CA PRO A 65 11.67 8.21 -6.53
C PRO A 65 12.59 9.08 -5.67
N PRO A 66 12.19 10.29 -5.19
CA PRO A 66 13.07 11.07 -4.34
C PRO A 66 13.47 10.38 -3.04
N GLU A 67 12.54 9.66 -2.38
CA GLU A 67 12.82 8.97 -1.12
C GLU A 67 13.77 7.79 -1.33
N LEU A 68 13.61 7.06 -2.43
CA LEU A 68 14.51 5.95 -2.76
C LEU A 68 15.94 6.44 -3.01
N LEU A 69 16.09 7.61 -3.63
CA LEU A 69 17.39 8.24 -3.83
C LEU A 69 17.98 8.74 -2.50
N LEU A 70 17.15 9.35 -1.66
CA LEU A 70 17.61 9.93 -0.39
C LEU A 70 18.05 8.87 0.62
N PHE A 71 17.24 7.83 0.80
CA PHE A 71 17.47 6.80 1.83
C PHE A 71 18.20 5.57 1.30
N GLY A 72 18.21 5.35 0.00
CA GLY A 72 18.73 4.14 -0.63
C GLY A 72 17.72 3.00 -0.63
N GLU A 73 17.35 2.52 -1.81
CA GLU A 73 16.30 1.51 -1.97
C GLU A 73 16.61 0.22 -1.20
N GLU A 74 17.85 -0.26 -1.28
CA GLU A 74 18.23 -1.50 -0.62
C GLU A 74 18.15 -1.40 0.90
N ALA A 75 18.54 -0.26 1.47
CA ALA A 75 18.42 0.00 2.90
C ALA A 75 16.96 0.07 3.35
N MET A 76 16.11 0.71 2.55
CA MET A 76 14.66 0.77 2.82
C MET A 76 14.04 -0.62 2.82
N VAL A 77 14.35 -1.44 1.81
CA VAL A 77 13.85 -2.82 1.71
C VAL A 77 14.35 -3.66 2.88
N ALA A 78 15.61 -3.52 3.29
CA ALA A 78 16.15 -4.23 4.45
C ALA A 78 15.39 -3.88 5.73
N ASP A 79 15.08 -2.61 5.95
CA ASP A 79 14.29 -2.16 7.11
C ASP A 79 12.88 -2.75 7.09
N LEU A 80 12.22 -2.75 5.93
CA LEU A 80 10.87 -3.29 5.78
C LEU A 80 10.84 -4.82 5.90
N ARG A 81 11.86 -5.50 5.38
CA ARG A 81 12.00 -6.95 5.54
C ARG A 81 12.13 -7.32 7.01
N ALA A 82 12.93 -6.58 7.76
CA ALA A 82 13.09 -6.79 9.20
C ALA A 82 11.79 -6.50 9.97
N ALA A 83 11.05 -5.48 9.58
CA ALA A 83 9.76 -5.13 10.20
C ALA A 83 8.66 -6.14 9.89
N ARG A 84 8.76 -6.89 8.80
CA ARG A 84 7.83 -7.96 8.38
C ARG A 84 6.36 -7.51 8.37
N PRO A 85 5.97 -6.51 7.57
CA PRO A 85 4.55 -6.15 7.50
C PRO A 85 3.70 -7.37 7.10
N ALA A 86 2.58 -7.55 7.79
CA ALA A 86 1.66 -8.67 7.54
C ALA A 86 1.00 -8.56 6.18
N ALA A 87 0.76 -7.33 5.72
CA ALA A 87 0.17 -7.04 4.43
C ALA A 87 0.88 -5.87 3.76
N ILE A 88 0.79 -5.87 2.43
CA ILE A 88 1.18 -4.74 1.59
C ILE A 88 -0.04 -4.35 0.76
N VAL A 89 -0.36 -3.07 0.74
CA VAL A 89 -1.38 -2.49 -0.15
C VAL A 89 -0.65 -1.78 -1.27
N LEU A 90 -0.81 -2.26 -2.50
CA LEU A 90 -0.37 -1.54 -3.68
C LEU A 90 -1.53 -0.63 -4.12
N LEU A 91 -1.31 0.67 -4.05
CA LEU A 91 -2.30 1.68 -4.36
C LEU A 91 -1.94 2.37 -5.67
N HIS A 92 -2.93 2.58 -6.53
CA HIS A 92 -2.68 3.20 -7.83
C HIS A 92 -2.26 4.67 -7.65
N LYS A 93 -1.01 4.95 -7.97
CA LYS A 93 -0.41 6.29 -7.89
C LYS A 93 0.62 6.45 -9.00
N PRO A 94 0.34 7.24 -10.04
CA PRO A 94 1.32 7.51 -11.08
C PRO A 94 2.41 8.45 -10.55
N THR A 95 3.64 8.22 -10.99
CA THR A 95 4.81 9.02 -10.60
C THR A 95 5.51 9.61 -11.83
N HIS A 96 4.75 9.95 -12.87
CA HIS A 96 5.23 10.54 -14.11
C HIS A 96 6.03 11.82 -13.88
N GLU A 97 5.66 12.61 -12.88
CA GLU A 97 6.31 13.86 -12.51
C GLU A 97 7.79 13.71 -12.16
N TYR A 98 8.21 12.49 -11.78
CA TYR A 98 9.60 12.17 -11.45
C TYR A 98 10.35 11.49 -12.60
N GLY A 99 9.71 11.32 -13.78
CA GLY A 99 10.29 10.65 -14.93
C GLY A 99 10.17 9.11 -14.92
N PHE A 100 9.59 8.55 -13.88
CA PHE A 100 9.38 7.09 -13.70
C PHE A 100 7.91 6.85 -13.40
N PRO A 101 7.09 6.43 -14.38
CA PRO A 101 5.64 6.37 -14.22
C PRO A 101 5.13 5.45 -13.11
N TRP A 102 5.75 4.26 -12.95
CA TRP A 102 5.15 3.23 -12.10
C TRP A 102 6.13 2.56 -11.15
N PHE A 103 5.78 2.59 -9.87
CA PHE A 103 6.47 1.86 -8.81
C PHE A 103 6.51 0.36 -9.11
N GLY A 104 7.67 -0.26 -8.92
CA GLY A 104 7.87 -1.69 -9.14
C GLY A 104 8.06 -2.09 -10.60
N VAL A 105 7.82 -1.18 -11.54
CA VAL A 105 7.95 -1.41 -12.99
C VAL A 105 9.09 -0.55 -13.55
N ASP A 106 8.98 0.76 -13.44
CA ASP A 106 9.96 1.71 -13.98
C ASP A 106 11.04 2.08 -12.96
N TYR A 107 10.73 1.90 -11.68
CA TYR A 107 11.65 2.07 -10.56
C TYR A 107 11.22 1.16 -9.41
N ALA A 108 11.96 1.18 -8.29
CA ALA A 108 11.67 0.33 -7.13
C ALA A 108 11.69 -1.18 -7.45
N ARG A 109 12.65 -1.59 -8.28
CA ARG A 109 12.77 -2.99 -8.72
C ARG A 109 13.22 -3.92 -7.58
N VAL A 110 13.97 -3.40 -6.61
CA VAL A 110 14.37 -4.16 -5.41
C VAL A 110 13.16 -4.40 -4.52
N PHE A 111 12.29 -3.40 -4.37
CA PHE A 111 10.99 -3.59 -3.70
C PHE A 111 10.16 -4.67 -4.38
N ALA A 112 10.05 -4.62 -5.71
CA ALA A 112 9.26 -5.59 -6.47
C ALA A 112 9.77 -7.01 -6.26
N ALA A 113 11.09 -7.21 -6.29
CA ALA A 113 11.70 -8.52 -6.05
C ALA A 113 11.42 -9.03 -4.63
N TRP A 114 11.56 -8.19 -3.61
CA TRP A 114 11.23 -8.54 -2.23
C TRP A 114 9.77 -8.95 -2.09
N ILE A 115 8.86 -8.16 -2.63
CA ILE A 115 7.42 -8.44 -2.57
C ILE A 115 7.10 -9.80 -3.21
N GLN A 116 7.66 -10.04 -4.39
CA GLN A 116 7.46 -11.31 -5.09
C GLN A 116 7.98 -12.51 -4.30
N GLN A 117 9.10 -12.35 -3.60
CA GLN A 117 9.71 -13.41 -2.81
C GLN A 117 8.93 -13.73 -1.54
N GLU A 118 8.38 -12.73 -0.85
CA GLU A 118 7.87 -12.90 0.51
C GLU A 118 6.35 -12.71 0.65
N TYR A 119 5.67 -12.26 -0.39
CA TYR A 119 4.23 -11.99 -0.33
C TYR A 119 3.46 -12.78 -1.40
N VAL A 120 2.20 -13.06 -1.08
CA VAL A 120 1.26 -13.68 -2.03
C VAL A 120 0.16 -12.70 -2.37
N THR A 121 -0.25 -12.73 -3.64
CA THR A 121 -1.32 -11.89 -4.16
C THR A 121 -2.65 -12.23 -3.49
N GLY A 122 -3.30 -11.21 -2.97
CA GLY A 122 -4.62 -11.27 -2.37
C GLY A 122 -5.66 -10.52 -3.21
N PRO A 123 -6.72 -9.99 -2.57
CA PRO A 123 -7.84 -9.41 -3.30
C PRO A 123 -7.49 -8.10 -4.01
N LEU A 124 -8.23 -7.86 -5.11
CA LEU A 124 -8.18 -6.64 -5.89
C LEU A 124 -9.45 -5.83 -5.64
N PHE A 125 -9.31 -4.53 -5.46
CA PHE A 125 -10.41 -3.57 -5.33
C PHE A 125 -10.21 -2.47 -6.38
N GLY A 126 -11.18 -2.28 -7.26
CA GLY A 126 -11.06 -1.39 -8.41
C GLY A 126 -10.18 -1.98 -9.50
N ASP A 127 -9.44 -1.12 -10.20
CA ASP A 127 -8.56 -1.55 -11.29
C ASP A 127 -7.21 -2.05 -10.75
N GLU A 128 -6.53 -2.90 -11.51
CA GLU A 128 -5.17 -3.34 -11.17
C GLU A 128 -4.25 -2.11 -11.05
N PRO A 129 -3.61 -1.89 -9.89
CA PRO A 129 -2.83 -0.67 -9.68
C PRO A 129 -1.48 -0.68 -10.41
N LEU A 130 -0.90 0.51 -10.53
CA LEU A 130 0.48 0.73 -10.96
C LEU A 130 0.77 0.29 -12.40
N ARG A 131 -0.19 0.52 -13.28
CA ARG A 131 -0.02 0.27 -14.73
C ARG A 131 -0.79 1.28 -15.57
N ASN A 132 -0.35 1.42 -16.82
CA ASN A 132 -1.00 2.30 -17.79
C ASN A 132 -2.44 1.88 -18.06
N GLY A 133 -3.32 2.87 -18.25
CA GLY A 133 -4.72 2.64 -18.57
C GLY A 133 -5.61 2.29 -17.40
N SER A 134 -5.05 2.01 -16.23
CA SER A 134 -5.84 1.73 -15.04
C SER A 134 -6.42 3.01 -14.45
N ARG A 135 -7.64 2.88 -13.93
CA ARG A 135 -8.24 3.84 -13.02
C ARG A 135 -7.71 3.58 -11.62
N PHE A 136 -8.30 4.25 -10.62
CA PHE A 136 -7.90 4.02 -9.24
C PHE A 136 -8.26 2.61 -8.79
N GLY A 137 -7.33 1.96 -8.12
CA GLY A 137 -7.51 0.62 -7.58
C GLY A 137 -6.42 0.27 -6.58
N ALA A 138 -6.63 -0.83 -5.86
CA ALA A 138 -5.70 -1.33 -4.87
C ALA A 138 -5.64 -2.85 -4.88
N ARG A 139 -4.45 -3.38 -4.67
CA ARG A 139 -4.19 -4.80 -4.49
C ARG A 139 -3.63 -5.04 -3.10
N ILE A 140 -4.21 -5.96 -2.35
CA ILE A 140 -3.65 -6.38 -1.07
C ILE A 140 -2.84 -7.65 -1.30
N LEU A 141 -1.63 -7.68 -0.72
CA LEU A 141 -0.78 -8.86 -0.69
C LEU A 141 -0.52 -9.24 0.77
N TRP A 142 -0.47 -10.54 1.04
CA TRP A 142 -0.28 -11.05 2.39
C TRP A 142 1.07 -11.76 2.51
N HIS A 143 1.74 -11.59 3.64
CA HIS A 143 3.02 -12.24 3.88
C HIS A 143 2.84 -13.77 3.84
N LYS A 144 3.75 -14.46 3.18
CA LYS A 144 3.68 -15.92 3.00
C LYS A 144 3.59 -16.68 4.32
N ASP A 145 4.28 -16.22 5.35
CA ASP A 145 4.32 -16.87 6.65
C ASP A 145 3.01 -16.81 7.43
N ARG A 146 2.04 -16.01 6.99
CA ARG A 146 0.71 -15.98 7.58
C ARG A 146 -0.16 -17.16 7.16
N ARG A 147 0.23 -17.91 6.15
CA ARG A 147 -0.52 -19.09 5.69
C ARG A 147 -0.50 -20.15 6.77
N GLY A 148 -1.67 -20.69 7.11
CA GLY A 148 -1.81 -21.78 8.08
C GLY A 148 -1.78 -21.37 9.55
N ARG A 149 -1.82 -20.09 9.84
CA ARG A 149 -1.95 -19.58 11.23
C ARG A 149 -3.40 -19.31 11.58
#